data_2ef09429bd4f174539d1177d44cb474e
#
_entry.id   2ef09429bd4f174539d1177d44cb474e
#
_cell.length_a   1.000
_cell.length_b   1.000
_cell.length_c   1.000
_cell.angle_alpha   90.00
_cell.angle_beta   90.00
_cell.angle_gamma   90.00
#
_symmetry.space_group_name_H-M   'P 1'
#
loop_
_entity.id
_entity.type
_entity.pdbx_description
1 polymer ?
#
loop_
_entity_poly.entity_id
_entity_poly.type
_entity_poly.pdbx_seq_one_letter_code
_entity_poly.pdbx_strand_id
1 'polypeptide(L)'
;MALNLSPLGGAGWQFFDNNGVPLAGGLLYTYAAGTTSPLATYTTSSGVTANTNPIVLDAAGRPANEIWLAVNAYKLVLKTSAGVQLWSMDNITGLPAAGSQSYATATAGQTAFTVGFTYTVGNNTLNVLVNGSKQIATLNYVETNNTTITFVDGLNVGDVVEFVQ
;
A
#
# COMPACT_ATOMS: atom_id res chain seq x y z
N MET A 1 -9.16 2.08 -3.97
CA MET A 1 -8.32 1.04 -3.35
C MET A 1 -6.92 1.59 -3.26
N ALA A 2 -6.29 1.55 -2.08
CA ALA A 2 -4.90 1.99 -1.97
C ALA A 2 -3.98 0.95 -2.62
N LEU A 3 -3.09 1.39 -3.50
CA LEU A 3 -2.07 0.58 -4.15
C LEU A 3 -0.70 1.15 -3.85
N ASN A 4 0.26 0.26 -3.64
CA ASN A 4 1.64 0.60 -3.36
C ASN A 4 2.55 0.05 -4.45
N LEU A 5 3.56 0.81 -4.86
CA LEU A 5 4.53 0.33 -5.84
C LEU A 5 5.27 -0.89 -5.28
N SER A 6 5.40 -1.93 -6.10
CA SER A 6 6.16 -3.12 -5.69
C SER A 6 7.64 -2.78 -5.47
N PRO A 7 8.26 -3.24 -4.38
CA PRO A 7 9.70 -3.10 -4.17
C PRO A 7 10.53 -3.96 -5.14
N LEU A 8 9.89 -4.93 -5.80
CA LEU A 8 10.52 -5.82 -6.78
C LEU A 8 9.83 -5.65 -8.13
N GLY A 9 10.55 -5.11 -9.10
CA GLY A 9 10.05 -4.92 -10.47
C GLY A 9 9.08 -3.75 -10.63
N GLY A 10 8.82 -2.98 -9.57
CA GLY A 10 7.79 -1.95 -9.59
C GLY A 10 8.07 -0.76 -10.51
N ALA A 11 9.31 -0.35 -10.67
CA ALA A 11 9.69 0.84 -11.45
C ALA A 11 10.88 0.56 -12.36
N GLY A 12 10.63 0.11 -13.60
CA GLY A 12 11.65 0.01 -14.64
C GLY A 12 12.75 -1.02 -14.37
N TRP A 13 12.51 -1.98 -13.50
CA TRP A 13 13.47 -3.02 -13.16
C TRP A 13 13.75 -3.94 -14.34
N GLN A 14 14.98 -4.45 -14.40
CA GLN A 14 15.41 -5.50 -15.30
C GLN A 14 15.75 -6.75 -14.49
N PHE A 15 15.18 -7.87 -14.87
CA PHE A 15 15.48 -9.18 -14.27
C PHE A 15 16.53 -9.92 -15.08
N PHE A 16 17.36 -10.68 -14.39
CA PHE A 16 18.47 -11.46 -14.97
C PHE A 16 18.34 -12.94 -14.59
N ASP A 17 18.95 -13.78 -15.38
CA ASP A 17 19.20 -15.16 -15.00
C ASP A 17 20.39 -15.28 -14.02
N ASN A 18 20.70 -16.50 -13.59
CA ASN A 18 21.82 -16.75 -12.67
C ASN A 18 23.21 -16.44 -13.24
N ASN A 19 23.31 -16.16 -14.54
CA ASN A 19 24.56 -15.80 -15.22
C ASN A 19 24.67 -14.29 -15.47
N GLY A 20 23.68 -13.50 -15.03
CA GLY A 20 23.63 -12.06 -15.28
C GLY A 20 23.17 -11.68 -16.68
N VAL A 21 22.55 -12.61 -17.43
CA VAL A 21 21.97 -12.32 -18.74
C VAL A 21 20.52 -11.85 -18.56
N PRO A 22 20.05 -10.81 -19.30
CA PRO A 22 18.66 -10.38 -19.24
C PRO A 22 17.68 -11.54 -19.44
N LEU A 23 16.70 -11.66 -18.54
CA LEU A 23 15.76 -12.78 -18.49
C LEU A 23 14.65 -12.61 -19.54
N ALA A 24 15.02 -12.77 -20.81
CA ALA A 24 14.07 -12.65 -21.93
C ALA A 24 12.95 -13.69 -21.84
N GLY A 25 11.68 -13.22 -21.92
CA GLY A 25 10.49 -14.07 -21.80
C GLY A 25 10.31 -14.68 -20.42
N GLY A 26 11.03 -14.23 -19.40
CA GLY A 26 10.86 -14.67 -18.02
C GLY A 26 9.46 -14.46 -17.52
N LEU A 27 9.06 -15.23 -16.52
CA LEU A 27 7.70 -15.29 -15.98
C LEU A 27 7.71 -14.90 -14.50
N LEU A 28 7.08 -13.77 -14.16
CA LEU A 28 6.90 -13.36 -12.76
C LEU A 28 5.47 -13.67 -12.31
N TYR A 29 5.34 -14.66 -11.45
CA TYR A 29 4.07 -15.04 -10.84
C TYR A 29 3.84 -14.28 -9.54
N THR A 30 2.59 -13.93 -9.27
CA THR A 30 2.16 -13.21 -8.06
C THR A 30 1.04 -13.98 -7.38
N TYR A 31 1.21 -14.27 -6.08
CA TYR A 31 0.28 -15.04 -5.25
C TYR A 31 0.01 -14.31 -3.94
N ALA A 32 -1.06 -14.67 -3.24
CA ALA A 32 -1.26 -14.30 -1.85
C ALA A 32 -0.15 -14.92 -0.98
N ALA A 33 0.39 -14.16 -0.02
CA ALA A 33 1.47 -14.61 0.85
C ALA A 33 1.16 -15.96 1.51
N GLY A 34 2.16 -16.82 1.62
CA GLY A 34 2.06 -18.16 2.19
C GLY A 34 1.28 -19.17 1.33
N THR A 35 0.83 -18.78 0.13
CA THR A 35 -0.06 -19.63 -0.69
C THR A 35 0.43 -19.79 -2.14
N THR A 36 -0.35 -20.52 -2.93
CA THR A 36 -0.24 -20.59 -4.40
C THR A 36 -1.50 -20.02 -5.09
N SER A 37 -2.39 -19.36 -4.34
CA SER A 37 -3.56 -18.70 -4.90
C SER A 37 -3.12 -17.41 -5.62
N PRO A 38 -3.41 -17.25 -6.92
CA PRO A 38 -3.03 -16.05 -7.66
C PRO A 38 -3.59 -14.79 -7.00
N LEU A 39 -2.76 -13.75 -6.90
CA LEU A 39 -3.18 -12.44 -6.41
C LEU A 39 -2.83 -11.39 -7.45
N ALA A 40 -3.83 -10.58 -7.85
CA ALA A 40 -3.68 -9.59 -8.90
C ALA A 40 -2.72 -8.46 -8.49
N THR A 41 -1.90 -8.02 -9.43
CA THR A 41 -1.16 -6.76 -9.39
C THR A 41 -1.67 -5.84 -10.48
N TYR A 42 -1.33 -4.56 -10.44
CA TYR A 42 -1.91 -3.56 -11.34
C TYR A 42 -0.84 -2.80 -12.11
N THR A 43 -1.21 -2.31 -13.29
CA THR A 43 -0.29 -1.62 -14.22
C THR A 43 0.03 -0.20 -13.80
N THR A 44 -0.83 0.42 -12.98
CA THR A 44 -0.70 1.81 -12.49
C THR A 44 -1.25 1.95 -11.07
N SER A 45 -0.94 3.03 -10.41
CA SER A 45 -1.45 3.40 -9.07
C SER A 45 -2.97 3.53 -9.00
N SER A 46 -3.66 3.70 -10.12
CA SER A 46 -5.13 3.81 -10.17
C SER A 46 -5.84 2.49 -9.87
N GLY A 47 -5.18 1.33 -10.07
CA GLY A 47 -5.76 0.02 -9.84
C GLY A 47 -6.86 -0.39 -10.82
N VAL A 48 -6.98 0.30 -11.96
CA VAL A 48 -8.04 0.03 -12.94
C VAL A 48 -7.72 -1.19 -13.79
N THR A 49 -6.45 -1.34 -14.21
CA THR A 49 -6.01 -2.43 -15.09
C THR A 49 -5.08 -3.36 -14.36
N ALA A 50 -5.45 -4.63 -14.26
CA ALA A 50 -4.59 -5.67 -13.69
C ALA A 50 -3.49 -6.07 -14.68
N ASN A 51 -2.31 -6.39 -14.16
CA ASN A 51 -1.28 -7.12 -14.90
C ASN A 51 -1.75 -8.56 -15.17
N THR A 52 -1.21 -9.17 -16.23
CA THR A 52 -1.33 -10.61 -16.42
C THR A 52 -0.62 -11.36 -15.29
N ASN A 53 -1.07 -12.58 -14.97
CA ASN A 53 -0.38 -13.43 -14.02
C ASN A 53 -0.17 -14.82 -14.65
N PRO A 54 1.07 -15.17 -15.06
CA PRO A 54 2.31 -14.43 -14.82
C PRO A 54 2.43 -13.13 -15.65
N ILE A 55 3.24 -12.20 -15.13
CA ILE A 55 3.76 -11.07 -15.89
C ILE A 55 4.88 -11.62 -16.77
N VAL A 56 4.75 -11.45 -18.08
CA VAL A 56 5.77 -11.89 -19.04
C VAL A 56 6.77 -10.77 -19.28
N LEU A 57 8.04 -11.07 -19.11
CA LEU A 57 9.14 -10.12 -19.33
C LEU A 57 9.46 -9.99 -20.83
N ASP A 58 9.86 -8.80 -21.25
CA ASP A 58 10.30 -8.52 -22.63
C ASP A 58 11.68 -9.14 -22.93
N ALA A 59 12.21 -8.90 -24.14
CA ALA A 59 13.52 -9.39 -24.55
C ALA A 59 14.68 -8.82 -23.70
N ALA A 60 14.49 -7.69 -23.04
CA ALA A 60 15.44 -7.09 -22.13
C ALA A 60 15.23 -7.54 -20.66
N GLY A 61 14.31 -8.48 -20.39
CA GLY A 61 14.02 -8.96 -19.04
C GLY A 61 13.22 -7.95 -18.21
N ARG A 62 12.41 -7.09 -18.81
CA ARG A 62 11.63 -6.06 -18.12
C ARG A 62 10.14 -6.33 -18.20
N PRO A 63 9.36 -6.04 -17.13
CA PRO A 63 7.92 -6.01 -17.24
C PRO A 63 7.47 -4.86 -18.17
N ALA A 64 6.43 -5.08 -18.97
CA ALA A 64 5.91 -4.06 -19.88
C ALA A 64 5.30 -2.85 -19.18
N ASN A 65 4.84 -3.03 -17.95
CA ASN A 65 4.21 -1.99 -17.13
C ASN A 65 4.81 -2.01 -15.72
N GLU A 66 4.51 -0.97 -14.95
CA GLU A 66 4.78 -0.97 -13.52
C GLU A 66 4.02 -2.10 -12.80
N ILE A 67 4.49 -2.46 -11.61
CA ILE A 67 3.85 -3.48 -10.77
C ILE A 67 3.38 -2.82 -9.48
N TRP A 68 2.09 -2.59 -9.39
CA TRP A 68 1.44 -2.02 -8.22
C TRP A 68 0.73 -3.11 -7.43
N LEU A 69 0.99 -3.18 -6.13
CA LEU A 69 0.45 -4.15 -5.19
C LEU A 69 -0.73 -3.57 -4.43
N ALA A 70 -1.76 -4.39 -4.19
CA ALA A 70 -2.78 -4.07 -3.19
C ALA A 70 -2.20 -4.08 -1.77
N VAL A 71 -2.96 -3.66 -0.78
CA VAL A 71 -2.53 -3.58 0.64
C VAL A 71 -2.20 -4.93 1.28
N ASN A 72 -2.42 -6.04 0.57
CA ASN A 72 -2.10 -7.39 1.05
C ASN A 72 -0.61 -7.73 0.86
N ALA A 73 -0.11 -8.71 1.62
CA ALA A 73 1.19 -9.28 1.38
C ALA A 73 1.16 -10.29 0.21
N TYR A 74 2.20 -10.27 -0.60
CA TYR A 74 2.36 -11.09 -1.79
C TYR A 74 3.49 -12.10 -1.65
N LYS A 75 3.36 -13.20 -2.40
CA LYS A 75 4.45 -14.09 -2.74
C LYS A 75 4.77 -13.93 -4.22
N LEU A 76 6.02 -13.61 -4.53
CA LEU A 76 6.54 -13.45 -5.88
C LEU A 76 7.41 -14.64 -6.24
N VAL A 77 7.22 -15.19 -7.46
CA VAL A 77 8.00 -16.32 -7.96
C VAL A 77 8.49 -15.99 -9.37
N LEU A 78 9.81 -15.88 -9.54
CA LEU A 78 10.43 -15.66 -10.85
C LEU A 78 10.85 -16.99 -11.46
N LYS A 79 10.49 -17.18 -12.73
CA LYS A 79 10.84 -18.35 -13.53
C LYS A 79 11.46 -17.95 -14.87
N THR A 80 12.23 -18.84 -15.45
CA THR A 80 12.66 -18.70 -16.86
C THR A 80 11.47 -18.83 -17.80
N SER A 81 11.64 -18.51 -19.07
CA SER A 81 10.64 -18.75 -20.12
C SER A 81 10.26 -20.22 -20.27
N ALA A 82 11.15 -21.15 -19.89
CA ALA A 82 10.91 -22.59 -19.85
C ALA A 82 10.21 -23.06 -18.55
N GLY A 83 9.84 -22.14 -17.65
CA GLY A 83 9.14 -22.45 -16.39
C GLY A 83 10.04 -22.90 -15.24
N VAL A 84 11.36 -22.89 -15.38
CA VAL A 84 12.30 -23.23 -14.30
C VAL A 84 12.34 -22.09 -13.30
N GLN A 85 12.09 -22.37 -12.02
CA GLN A 85 12.12 -21.37 -10.96
C GLN A 85 13.53 -20.90 -10.65
N LEU A 86 13.74 -19.59 -10.68
CA LEU A 86 14.99 -18.95 -10.28
C LEU A 86 14.97 -18.57 -8.79
N TRP A 87 13.87 -17.94 -8.34
CA TRP A 87 13.68 -17.63 -6.92
C TRP A 87 12.19 -17.53 -6.54
N SER A 88 11.94 -17.53 -5.25
CA SER A 88 10.65 -17.24 -4.65
C SER A 88 10.85 -16.36 -3.42
N MET A 89 10.09 -15.29 -3.31
CA MET A 89 10.10 -14.38 -2.15
C MET A 89 8.69 -14.25 -1.62
N ASP A 90 8.53 -14.39 -0.32
CA ASP A 90 7.23 -14.35 0.35
C ASP A 90 7.10 -13.13 1.26
N ASN A 91 5.86 -12.80 1.67
CA ASN A 91 5.55 -11.66 2.54
C ASN A 91 6.03 -10.30 1.99
N ILE A 92 5.99 -10.14 0.67
CA ILE A 92 6.32 -8.88 0.01
C ILE A 92 5.12 -7.96 0.12
N THR A 93 5.31 -6.80 0.71
CA THR A 93 4.35 -5.69 0.72
C THR A 93 4.82 -4.58 -0.20
N GLY A 94 3.90 -3.79 -0.74
CA GLY A 94 4.26 -2.60 -1.51
C GLY A 94 5.00 -1.58 -0.64
N LEU A 95 5.80 -0.72 -1.28
CA LEU A 95 6.41 0.42 -0.62
C LEU A 95 5.30 1.29 -0.02
N PRO A 96 5.41 1.69 1.26
CA PRO A 96 4.39 2.55 1.85
C PRO A 96 4.24 3.82 1.01
N ALA A 97 2.99 4.23 0.78
CA ALA A 97 2.72 5.54 0.22
C ALA A 97 3.36 6.62 1.11
N ALA A 98 3.76 7.75 0.53
CA ALA A 98 4.14 8.91 1.32
C ALA A 98 3.03 9.17 2.35
N GLY A 99 3.42 9.44 3.61
CA GLY A 99 2.48 9.61 4.72
C GLY A 99 1.38 10.59 4.34
N SER A 100 0.14 10.25 4.62
CA SER A 100 -1.00 11.14 4.39
C SER A 100 -1.14 12.09 5.56
N GLN A 101 -1.39 13.38 5.27
CA GLN A 101 -1.61 14.39 6.29
C GLN A 101 -2.80 15.27 5.92
N SER A 102 -3.61 15.62 6.89
CA SER A 102 -4.70 16.57 6.71
C SER A 102 -4.97 17.33 8.01
N TYR A 103 -5.67 18.46 7.89
CA TYR A 103 -6.00 19.33 9.01
C TYR A 103 -7.47 19.68 9.01
N ALA A 104 -8.00 19.90 10.21
CA ALA A 104 -9.33 20.47 10.42
C ALA A 104 -9.29 21.47 11.55
N THR A 105 -10.13 22.53 11.49
CA THR A 105 -10.30 23.49 12.57
C THR A 105 -11.64 23.23 13.25
N ALA A 106 -11.63 23.09 14.57
CA ALA A 106 -12.81 22.77 15.35
C ALA A 106 -13.78 23.95 15.47
N THR A 107 -15.06 23.69 15.43
CA THR A 107 -16.12 24.55 15.93
C THR A 107 -16.40 24.25 17.41
N ALA A 108 -17.09 25.13 18.11
CA ALA A 108 -17.35 24.97 19.54
C ALA A 108 -18.08 23.63 19.83
N GLY A 109 -17.50 22.82 20.68
CA GLY A 109 -18.07 21.54 21.12
C GLY A 109 -18.05 20.44 20.04
N GLN A 110 -17.33 20.63 18.94
CA GLN A 110 -17.25 19.64 17.88
C GLN A 110 -16.50 18.40 18.35
N THR A 111 -17.11 17.23 18.13
CA THR A 111 -16.51 15.93 18.46
C THR A 111 -16.15 15.12 17.21
N ALA A 112 -16.97 15.14 16.15
CA ALA A 112 -16.74 14.36 14.95
C ALA A 112 -15.92 15.13 13.91
N PHE A 113 -14.86 14.48 13.39
CA PHE A 113 -13.97 15.05 12.37
C PHE A 113 -13.76 14.07 11.22
N THR A 114 -13.87 14.60 10.00
CA THR A 114 -13.49 13.86 8.80
C THR A 114 -11.98 13.94 8.60
N VAL A 115 -11.34 12.78 8.53
CA VAL A 115 -9.94 12.64 8.13
C VAL A 115 -9.88 12.79 6.61
N GLY A 116 -9.02 13.63 6.09
CA GLY A 116 -8.94 13.96 4.66
C GLY A 116 -8.40 12.82 3.77
N PHE A 117 -8.18 11.65 4.34
CA PHE A 117 -7.73 10.43 3.66
C PHE A 117 -8.38 9.20 4.31
N THR A 118 -8.26 8.03 3.66
CA THR A 118 -8.74 6.76 4.23
C THR A 118 -7.63 6.08 5.03
N TYR A 119 -7.98 5.52 6.18
CA TYR A 119 -7.09 4.74 7.03
C TYR A 119 -7.77 3.42 7.47
N THR A 120 -7.00 2.52 8.10
CA THR A 120 -7.54 1.26 8.62
C THR A 120 -7.84 1.38 10.11
N VAL A 121 -9.10 1.25 10.49
CA VAL A 121 -9.57 1.32 11.89
C VAL A 121 -8.90 0.24 12.74
N GLY A 122 -8.43 0.63 13.91
CA GLY A 122 -7.83 -0.27 14.91
C GLY A 122 -6.40 -0.73 14.60
N ASN A 123 -5.77 -0.19 13.56
CA ASN A 123 -4.42 -0.58 13.15
C ASN A 123 -3.29 0.29 13.75
N ASN A 124 -3.64 1.26 14.59
CA ASN A 124 -2.71 2.23 15.21
C ASN A 124 -1.80 2.99 14.21
N THR A 125 -2.22 3.13 12.97
CA THR A 125 -1.48 3.87 11.94
C THR A 125 -1.86 5.35 11.89
N LEU A 126 -3.05 5.72 12.42
CA LEU A 126 -3.50 7.10 12.48
C LEU A 126 -2.96 7.79 13.74
N ASN A 127 -2.18 8.86 13.54
CA ASN A 127 -1.81 9.78 14.60
C ASN A 127 -2.71 11.00 14.53
N VAL A 128 -3.36 11.33 15.66
CA VAL A 128 -4.20 12.51 15.80
C VAL A 128 -3.54 13.46 16.79
N LEU A 129 -3.36 14.71 16.38
CA LEU A 129 -2.83 15.77 17.24
C LEU A 129 -3.85 16.89 17.34
N VAL A 130 -3.99 17.48 18.52
CA VAL A 130 -4.76 18.71 18.75
C VAL A 130 -3.80 19.79 19.22
N ASN A 131 -3.69 20.87 18.46
CA ASN A 131 -2.74 21.96 18.71
C ASN A 131 -1.30 21.43 18.91
N GLY A 132 -0.89 20.41 18.15
CA GLY A 132 0.42 19.76 18.24
C GLY A 132 0.54 18.70 19.34
N SER A 133 -0.46 18.54 20.21
CA SER A 133 -0.44 17.53 21.27
C SER A 133 -1.08 16.21 20.80
N LYS A 134 -0.31 15.12 20.85
CA LYS A 134 -0.79 13.79 20.44
C LYS A 134 -1.96 13.32 21.29
N GLN A 135 -3.00 12.85 20.64
CA GLN A 135 -4.17 12.24 21.24
C GLN A 135 -4.05 10.73 21.24
N ILE A 136 -4.61 10.08 22.25
CA ILE A 136 -4.55 8.63 22.42
C ILE A 136 -5.88 8.02 21.99
N ALA A 137 -5.84 7.12 21.02
CA ALA A 137 -7.01 6.36 20.59
C ALA A 137 -7.62 5.59 21.78
N THR A 138 -8.94 5.47 21.81
CA THR A 138 -9.77 4.88 22.88
C THR A 138 -9.81 5.66 24.19
N LEU A 139 -8.90 6.61 24.42
CA LEU A 139 -8.89 7.47 25.60
C LEU A 139 -9.43 8.88 25.26
N ASN A 140 -8.86 9.53 24.24
CA ASN A 140 -9.24 10.88 23.84
C ASN A 140 -10.20 10.89 22.64
N TYR A 141 -10.10 9.89 21.77
CA TYR A 141 -10.97 9.73 20.60
C TYR A 141 -11.18 8.25 20.24
N VAL A 142 -12.20 7.99 19.45
CA VAL A 142 -12.44 6.69 18.81
C VAL A 142 -12.37 6.82 17.30
N GLU A 143 -11.81 5.81 16.64
CA GLU A 143 -11.84 5.66 15.18
C GLU A 143 -13.22 5.14 14.77
N THR A 144 -14.12 6.04 14.36
CA THR A 144 -15.53 5.72 14.09
C THR A 144 -15.69 4.87 12.82
N ASN A 145 -14.93 5.22 11.78
CA ASN A 145 -14.82 4.48 10.53
C ASN A 145 -13.52 4.88 9.81
N ASN A 146 -13.28 4.36 8.60
CA ASN A 146 -12.05 4.58 7.84
C ASN A 146 -11.79 6.02 7.34
N THR A 147 -12.70 6.97 7.63
CA THR A 147 -12.57 8.38 7.25
C THR A 147 -12.99 9.35 8.35
N THR A 148 -13.42 8.85 9.51
CA THR A 148 -13.98 9.69 10.58
C THR A 148 -13.47 9.22 11.93
N ILE A 149 -13.08 10.18 12.77
CA ILE A 149 -12.85 9.98 14.20
C ILE A 149 -13.90 10.76 15.02
N THR A 150 -14.12 10.34 16.26
CA THR A 150 -14.97 11.05 17.21
C THR A 150 -14.23 11.23 18.53
N PHE A 151 -14.02 12.48 18.95
CA PHE A 151 -13.44 12.79 20.26
C PHE A 151 -14.43 12.47 21.38
N VAL A 152 -13.91 12.07 22.53
CA VAL A 152 -14.69 11.82 23.75
C VAL A 152 -15.29 13.12 24.27
N ASP A 153 -14.48 14.19 24.29
CA ASP A 153 -14.90 15.53 24.70
C ASP A 153 -14.91 16.48 23.50
N GLY A 154 -15.84 17.44 23.51
CA GLY A 154 -15.94 18.46 22.46
C GLY A 154 -14.76 19.43 22.51
N LEU A 155 -14.17 19.72 21.35
CA LEU A 155 -13.05 20.64 21.21
C LEU A 155 -13.53 22.09 21.27
N ASN A 156 -12.59 23.01 21.61
CA ASN A 156 -12.86 24.42 21.60
C ASN A 156 -12.86 24.98 20.17
N VAL A 157 -13.57 26.10 19.98
CA VAL A 157 -13.53 26.79 18.70
C VAL A 157 -12.09 27.24 18.39
N GLY A 158 -11.62 26.92 17.18
CA GLY A 158 -10.29 27.27 16.73
C GLY A 158 -9.20 26.25 17.04
N ASP A 159 -9.48 25.19 17.82
CA ASP A 159 -8.52 24.08 17.97
C ASP A 159 -8.21 23.47 16.61
N VAL A 160 -6.91 23.26 16.33
CA VAL A 160 -6.43 22.65 15.10
C VAL A 160 -6.21 21.17 15.33
N VAL A 161 -6.92 20.36 14.57
CA VAL A 161 -6.76 18.90 14.57
C VAL A 161 -5.93 18.50 13.36
N GLU A 162 -4.83 17.82 13.59
CA GLU A 162 -3.94 17.28 12.57
C GLU A 162 -4.05 15.76 12.54
N PHE A 163 -4.18 15.20 11.35
CA PHE A 163 -4.22 13.76 11.08
C PHE A 163 -3.00 13.38 10.25
N VAL A 164 -2.26 12.36 10.71
CA VAL A 164 -1.03 11.86 10.06
C VAL A 164 -1.06 10.34 10.03
N GLN A 165 -0.77 9.77 8.84
CA GLN A 165 -0.65 8.32 8.65
C GLN A 165 0.70 7.97 8.04
#